data_4a9db218a6890a89156f1ac36450e13a
#
_entry.id   4a9db218a6890a89156f1ac36450e13a
#
_cell.length_a   1.000
_cell.length_b   1.000
_cell.length_c   1.000
_cell.angle_alpha   90.00
_cell.angle_beta   90.00
_cell.angle_gamma   90.00
#
_symmetry.space_group_name_H-M   'P 1'
#
loop_
_entity.id
_entity.type
_entity.pdbx_description
1 polymer ?
#
loop_
_entity_poly.entity_id
_entity_poly.type
_entity_poly.pdbx_seq_one_letter_code
_entity_poly.pdbx_strand_id
1 'polypeptide(L)'
;MIALIFVPLVVILVKYEESTDYHHYELVLHQPLAPYVTQTYNTLMHLVQGLVLAAIFYVISIHWGTLTPLIVLNLIICVGGLISLWYSYNTNTQYFIMRATILTTTIPVLMGISQVGLALSVASPIYIFTLFIIPPYILIIIQFWDNIRKHNEPIAFEMWKEHFQELSSKFSQDFFDEIKRYETEGIRRMSYLLILLGILTFFNYYFPLNLTIKGYISFIAVILIFVFMMNNSDMNDHLNKSEKLKKYGYKW
;
A
#
# COMPACT_ATOMS: atom_id res chain seq x y z
N MET A 1 -10.10 11.54 -14.09
CA MET A 1 -9.11 11.46 -15.17
C MET A 1 -7.90 10.59 -14.80
N ILE A 2 -7.19 10.86 -13.70
CA ILE A 2 -6.03 10.05 -13.26
C ILE A 2 -6.43 8.58 -13.03
N ALA A 3 -7.46 8.28 -12.25
CA ALA A 3 -7.92 6.90 -12.02
C ALA A 3 -8.36 6.17 -13.31
N LEU A 4 -8.91 6.89 -14.30
CA LEU A 4 -9.29 6.33 -15.60
C LEU A 4 -8.09 5.91 -16.47
N ILE A 5 -6.91 6.50 -16.21
CA ILE A 5 -5.66 6.14 -16.90
C ILE A 5 -4.95 5.00 -16.16
N PHE A 6 -4.98 5.02 -14.83
CA PHE A 6 -4.28 4.03 -14.00
C PHE A 6 -4.85 2.62 -14.12
N VAL A 7 -6.19 2.48 -14.08
CA VAL A 7 -6.83 1.16 -14.14
C VAL A 7 -6.53 0.42 -15.47
N PRO A 8 -6.68 1.05 -16.65
CA PRO A 8 -6.29 0.40 -17.91
C PRO A 8 -4.80 0.07 -17.99
N LEU A 9 -3.93 0.96 -17.51
CA LEU A 9 -2.48 0.73 -17.49
C LEU A 9 -2.12 -0.50 -16.68
N VAL A 10 -2.68 -0.64 -15.48
CA VAL A 10 -2.44 -1.80 -14.62
C VAL A 10 -3.00 -3.08 -15.25
N VAL A 11 -4.21 -3.03 -15.84
CA VAL A 11 -4.79 -4.19 -16.54
C VAL A 11 -3.91 -4.63 -17.73
N ILE A 12 -3.35 -3.67 -18.48
CA ILE A 12 -2.42 -3.95 -19.58
C ILE A 12 -1.13 -4.60 -19.03
N LEU A 13 -0.56 -4.08 -17.95
CA LEU A 13 0.66 -4.61 -17.32
C LEU A 13 0.44 -6.04 -16.80
N VAL A 14 -0.70 -6.29 -16.14
CA VAL A 14 -1.07 -7.62 -15.66
C VAL A 14 -1.22 -8.61 -16.83
N LYS A 15 -1.94 -8.24 -17.89
CA LYS A 15 -2.09 -9.09 -19.08
C LYS A 15 -0.76 -9.34 -19.80
N TYR A 16 0.13 -8.36 -19.84
CA TYR A 16 1.47 -8.52 -20.41
C TYR A 16 2.29 -9.52 -19.57
N GLU A 17 2.25 -9.43 -18.25
CA GLU A 17 2.91 -10.36 -17.34
C GLU A 17 2.37 -11.79 -17.47
N GLU A 18 1.04 -11.97 -17.63
CA GLU A 18 0.42 -13.28 -17.85
C GLU A 18 0.75 -13.89 -19.22
N SER A 19 1.00 -13.06 -20.25
CA SER A 19 1.28 -13.52 -21.62
C SER A 19 2.74 -13.92 -21.86
N THR A 20 3.65 -13.52 -20.99
CA THR A 20 5.06 -13.88 -21.06
C THR A 20 5.32 -15.11 -20.20
N ASP A 21 5.92 -16.14 -20.78
CA ASP A 21 6.40 -17.37 -20.11
C ASP A 21 7.58 -17.05 -19.14
N TYR A 22 7.49 -15.89 -18.49
CA TYR A 22 8.49 -15.32 -17.57
C TYR A 22 8.67 -16.20 -16.32
N HIS A 23 7.63 -16.94 -15.95
CA HIS A 23 7.62 -17.75 -14.74
C HIS A 23 8.74 -18.80 -14.69
N HIS A 24 9.09 -19.40 -15.82
CA HIS A 24 10.14 -20.43 -15.83
C HIS A 24 11.54 -19.85 -15.60
N TYR A 25 11.85 -18.73 -16.24
CA TYR A 25 13.16 -18.05 -16.08
C TYR A 25 13.30 -17.39 -14.71
N GLU A 26 12.23 -16.83 -14.17
CA GLU A 26 12.19 -16.20 -12.86
C GLU A 26 12.48 -17.21 -11.74
N LEU A 27 11.95 -18.43 -11.84
CA LEU A 27 12.20 -19.52 -10.89
C LEU A 27 13.66 -19.96 -10.85
N VAL A 28 14.32 -20.07 -12.00
CA VAL A 28 15.73 -20.50 -12.10
C VAL A 28 16.70 -19.42 -11.60
N LEU A 29 16.39 -18.14 -11.82
CA LEU A 29 17.27 -17.02 -11.48
C LEU A 29 16.96 -16.38 -10.14
N HIS A 30 15.79 -16.64 -9.54
CA HIS A 30 15.32 -15.96 -8.35
C HIS A 30 16.22 -16.20 -7.13
N GLN A 31 16.61 -17.45 -6.88
CA GLN A 31 17.42 -17.84 -5.72
C GLN A 31 18.72 -17.03 -5.54
N PRO A 32 19.60 -16.94 -6.55
CA PRO A 32 20.83 -16.18 -6.41
C PRO A 32 20.63 -14.67 -6.40
N LEU A 33 19.50 -14.16 -6.92
CA LEU A 33 19.24 -12.73 -7.06
C LEU A 33 18.30 -12.14 -6.00
N ALA A 34 17.61 -12.99 -5.22
CA ALA A 34 16.60 -12.54 -4.26
C ALA A 34 17.08 -11.44 -3.28
N PRO A 35 18.30 -11.52 -2.68
CA PRO A 35 18.80 -10.46 -1.80
C PRO A 35 18.95 -9.12 -2.54
N TYR A 36 19.43 -9.15 -3.78
CA TYR A 36 19.62 -7.94 -4.59
C TYR A 36 18.29 -7.32 -5.01
N VAL A 37 17.29 -8.14 -5.33
CA VAL A 37 15.95 -7.68 -5.68
C VAL A 37 15.31 -6.95 -4.50
N THR A 38 15.36 -7.54 -3.31
CA THR A 38 14.82 -6.91 -2.09
C THR A 38 15.54 -5.60 -1.77
N GLN A 39 16.88 -5.56 -1.88
CA GLN A 39 17.66 -4.34 -1.66
C GLN A 39 17.33 -3.26 -2.69
N THR A 40 17.23 -3.62 -3.97
CA THR A 40 16.89 -2.68 -5.05
C THR A 40 15.48 -2.13 -4.85
N TYR A 41 14.53 -2.98 -4.48
CA TYR A 41 13.16 -2.60 -4.19
C TYR A 41 13.10 -1.60 -3.01
N ASN A 42 13.77 -1.88 -1.90
CA ASN A 42 13.84 -0.98 -0.75
C ASN A 42 14.48 0.36 -1.14
N THR A 43 15.55 0.35 -1.94
CA THR A 43 16.18 1.57 -2.44
C THR A 43 15.23 2.41 -3.28
N LEU A 44 14.46 1.77 -4.19
CA LEU A 44 13.43 2.45 -4.98
C LEU A 44 12.36 3.07 -4.08
N MET A 45 11.90 2.34 -3.06
CA MET A 45 10.92 2.84 -2.10
C MET A 45 11.43 4.06 -1.33
N HIS A 46 12.68 4.04 -0.85
CA HIS A 46 13.27 5.18 -0.16
C HIS A 46 13.39 6.41 -1.07
N LEU A 47 13.77 6.22 -2.33
CA LEU A 47 13.83 7.30 -3.31
C LEU A 47 12.46 7.92 -3.57
N VAL A 48 11.45 7.08 -3.80
CA VAL A 48 10.06 7.52 -4.01
C VAL A 48 9.54 8.30 -2.81
N GLN A 49 9.81 7.83 -1.60
CA GLN A 49 9.40 8.52 -0.37
C GLN A 49 10.14 9.84 -0.15
N GLY A 50 11.41 9.89 -0.53
CA GLY A 50 12.17 11.14 -0.54
C GLY A 50 11.55 12.20 -1.45
N LEU A 51 11.05 11.80 -2.63
CA LEU A 51 10.33 12.70 -3.55
C LEU A 51 9.00 13.20 -2.95
N VAL A 52 8.25 12.32 -2.29
CA VAL A 52 6.99 12.71 -1.61
C VAL A 52 7.27 13.71 -0.49
N LEU A 53 8.30 13.44 0.32
CA LEU A 53 8.72 14.34 1.39
C LEU A 53 9.15 15.69 0.84
N ALA A 54 9.91 15.74 -0.25
CA ALA A 54 10.27 16.97 -0.93
C ALA A 54 9.05 17.75 -1.43
N ALA A 55 8.03 17.07 -1.98
CA ALA A 55 6.77 17.69 -2.38
C ALA A 55 6.03 18.30 -1.18
N ILE A 56 5.99 17.62 -0.03
CA ILE A 56 5.40 18.14 1.22
C ILE A 56 6.13 19.41 1.66
N PHE A 57 7.46 19.40 1.70
CA PHE A 57 8.24 20.58 2.05
C PHE A 57 8.04 21.74 1.07
N TYR A 58 7.99 21.45 -0.23
CA TYR A 58 7.67 22.45 -1.24
C TYR A 58 6.32 23.12 -0.98
N VAL A 59 5.28 22.35 -0.73
CA VAL A 59 3.93 22.88 -0.43
C VAL A 59 3.93 23.70 0.85
N ILE A 60 4.62 23.26 1.91
CA ILE A 60 4.77 24.04 3.13
C ILE A 60 5.46 25.38 2.82
N SER A 61 6.52 25.39 2.01
CA SER A 61 7.29 26.59 1.70
C SER A 61 6.46 27.65 0.94
N ILE A 62 5.67 27.22 -0.05
CA ILE A 62 4.84 28.17 -0.85
C ILE A 62 3.61 28.67 -0.10
N HIS A 63 3.11 27.91 0.89
CA HIS A 63 1.94 28.29 1.69
C HIS A 63 2.28 28.79 3.08
N TRP A 64 3.56 28.99 3.42
CA TRP A 64 4.00 29.33 4.78
C TRP A 64 3.24 30.53 5.39
N GLY A 65 3.01 31.59 4.60
CA GLY A 65 2.29 32.80 5.04
C GLY A 65 0.75 32.69 4.97
N THR A 66 0.20 31.59 4.38
CA THR A 66 -1.22 31.43 4.13
C THR A 66 -1.75 30.08 4.67
N LEU A 67 -1.03 29.47 5.60
CA LEU A 67 -1.41 28.19 6.22
C LEU A 67 -2.72 28.34 6.99
N THR A 68 -3.79 27.78 6.44
CA THR A 68 -5.06 27.65 7.16
C THR A 68 -5.05 26.37 8.00
N PRO A 69 -5.87 26.27 9.07
CA PRO A 69 -6.00 25.02 9.83
C PRO A 69 -6.32 23.81 8.93
N LEU A 70 -7.12 23.97 7.89
CA LEU A 70 -7.47 22.89 6.96
C LEU A 70 -6.27 22.41 6.15
N ILE A 71 -5.41 23.32 5.66
CA ILE A 71 -4.16 22.95 4.97
C ILE A 71 -3.25 22.14 5.91
N VAL A 72 -3.11 22.58 7.17
CA VAL A 72 -2.31 21.87 8.17
C VAL A 72 -2.87 20.46 8.42
N LEU A 73 -4.19 20.32 8.55
CA LEU A 73 -4.84 19.02 8.72
C LEU A 73 -4.61 18.09 7.51
N ASN A 74 -4.71 18.62 6.30
CA ASN A 74 -4.44 17.86 5.07
C ASN A 74 -2.95 17.45 4.99
N LEU A 75 -2.02 18.29 5.41
CA LEU A 75 -0.59 17.95 5.50
C LEU A 75 -0.34 16.83 6.52
N ILE A 76 -1.03 16.82 7.66
CA ILE A 76 -0.95 15.75 8.65
C ILE A 76 -1.38 14.41 8.01
N ILE A 77 -2.45 14.40 7.20
CA ILE A 77 -2.88 13.21 6.46
C ILE A 77 -1.80 12.77 5.47
N CYS A 78 -1.17 13.70 4.73
CA CYS A 78 -0.09 13.36 3.80
C CYS A 78 1.11 12.72 4.49
N VAL A 79 1.57 13.32 5.60
CA VAL A 79 2.69 12.79 6.40
C VAL A 79 2.34 11.45 7.02
N GLY A 80 1.14 11.32 7.59
CA GLY A 80 0.64 10.06 8.14
C GLY A 80 0.59 8.96 7.08
N GLY A 81 0.08 9.27 5.88
CA GLY A 81 0.06 8.34 4.75
C GLY A 81 1.46 7.90 4.31
N LEU A 82 2.43 8.85 4.27
CA LEU A 82 3.82 8.55 3.95
C LEU A 82 4.43 7.57 4.98
N ILE A 83 4.28 7.87 6.27
CA ILE A 83 4.81 7.04 7.37
C ILE A 83 4.18 5.64 7.34
N SER A 84 2.86 5.55 7.15
CA SER A 84 2.14 4.27 7.10
C SER A 84 2.59 3.41 5.94
N LEU A 85 2.75 4.01 4.77
CA LEU A 85 3.20 3.30 3.60
C LEU A 85 4.62 2.78 3.81
N TRP A 86 5.51 3.60 4.36
CA TRP A 86 6.88 3.19 4.67
C TRP A 86 6.91 2.04 5.67
N TYR A 87 6.14 2.13 6.75
CA TYR A 87 6.00 1.06 7.73
C TYR A 87 5.49 -0.24 7.09
N SER A 88 4.41 -0.17 6.31
CA SER A 88 3.85 -1.34 5.61
C SER A 88 4.86 -2.01 4.67
N TYR A 89 5.62 -1.24 3.90
CA TYR A 89 6.63 -1.80 3.01
C TYR A 89 7.75 -2.48 3.79
N ASN A 90 8.29 -1.84 4.82
CA ASN A 90 9.34 -2.42 5.64
C ASN A 90 8.89 -3.71 6.34
N THR A 91 7.65 -3.75 6.82
CA THR A 91 7.10 -4.95 7.46
C THR A 91 6.86 -6.06 6.43
N ASN A 92 6.28 -5.72 5.29
CA ASN A 92 5.97 -6.71 4.26
C ASN A 92 7.23 -7.38 3.68
N THR A 93 8.33 -6.65 3.52
CA THR A 93 9.61 -7.24 3.04
C THR A 93 10.19 -8.30 3.98
N GLN A 94 9.74 -8.37 5.24
CA GLN A 94 10.14 -9.40 6.20
C GLN A 94 9.44 -10.74 5.98
N TYR A 95 8.30 -10.76 5.30
CA TYR A 95 7.46 -11.95 5.15
C TYR A 95 7.20 -12.36 3.70
N PHE A 96 7.34 -11.43 2.76
CA PHE A 96 7.01 -11.66 1.36
C PHE A 96 8.25 -11.71 0.49
N ILE A 97 8.25 -12.64 -0.46
CA ILE A 97 9.27 -12.68 -1.51
C ILE A 97 8.97 -11.57 -2.51
N MET A 98 9.86 -10.59 -2.60
CA MET A 98 9.77 -9.52 -3.59
C MET A 98 10.40 -9.99 -4.90
N ARG A 99 9.56 -10.36 -5.87
CA ARG A 99 10.01 -10.71 -7.23
C ARG A 99 10.14 -9.46 -8.08
N ALA A 100 11.19 -9.38 -8.90
CA ALA A 100 11.40 -8.29 -9.83
C ALA A 100 10.48 -8.44 -11.06
N THR A 101 9.23 -8.09 -10.92
CA THR A 101 8.27 -8.05 -12.02
C THR A 101 8.00 -6.61 -12.43
N ILE A 102 7.45 -6.41 -13.63
CA ILE A 102 7.02 -5.08 -14.10
C ILE A 102 6.03 -4.48 -13.11
N LEU A 103 5.10 -5.30 -12.61
CA LEU A 103 4.07 -4.86 -11.69
C LEU A 103 4.65 -4.44 -10.33
N THR A 104 5.51 -5.28 -9.71
CA THR A 104 6.15 -4.95 -8.43
C THR A 104 7.07 -3.73 -8.50
N THR A 105 7.64 -3.43 -9.66
CA THR A 105 8.46 -2.23 -9.87
C THR A 105 7.61 -1.00 -10.13
N THR A 106 6.50 -1.15 -10.87
CA THR A 106 5.65 -0.03 -11.27
C THR A 106 4.76 0.48 -10.14
N ILE A 107 4.22 -0.41 -9.29
CA ILE A 107 3.33 -0.03 -8.18
C ILE A 107 3.99 1.00 -7.25
N PRO A 108 5.22 0.84 -6.74
CA PRO A 108 5.88 1.84 -5.91
C PRO A 108 6.00 3.21 -6.58
N VAL A 109 6.34 3.24 -7.87
CA VAL A 109 6.45 4.50 -8.63
C VAL A 109 5.10 5.19 -8.75
N LEU A 110 4.05 4.45 -9.12
CA LEU A 110 2.69 4.98 -9.20
C LEU A 110 2.17 5.44 -7.84
N MET A 111 2.52 4.73 -6.77
CA MET A 111 2.20 5.10 -5.41
C MET A 111 2.85 6.45 -5.05
N GLY A 112 4.12 6.63 -5.38
CA GLY A 112 4.83 7.90 -5.18
C GLY A 112 4.20 9.05 -5.96
N ILE A 113 3.88 8.85 -7.24
CA ILE A 113 3.19 9.85 -8.05
C ILE A 113 1.85 10.24 -7.43
N SER A 114 1.09 9.26 -6.95
CA SER A 114 -0.20 9.50 -6.29
C SER A 114 -0.05 10.31 -5.00
N GLN A 115 0.97 10.01 -4.20
CA GLN A 115 1.27 10.74 -2.96
C GLN A 115 1.78 12.15 -3.21
N VAL A 116 2.61 12.36 -4.25
CA VAL A 116 3.00 13.72 -4.68
C VAL A 116 1.76 14.49 -5.11
N GLY A 117 0.85 13.91 -5.88
CA GLY A 117 -0.43 14.52 -6.26
C GLY A 117 -1.27 14.86 -5.04
N LEU A 118 -1.34 13.99 -4.04
CA LEU A 118 -2.01 14.25 -2.77
C LEU A 118 -1.39 15.44 -2.03
N ALA A 119 -0.06 15.49 -1.89
CA ALA A 119 0.65 16.59 -1.26
C ALA A 119 0.38 17.93 -1.97
N LEU A 120 0.45 17.96 -3.31
CA LEU A 120 0.17 19.16 -4.09
C LEU A 120 -1.30 19.62 -4.03
N SER A 121 -2.22 18.72 -3.67
CA SER A 121 -3.66 19.03 -3.56
C SER A 121 -4.11 19.54 -2.20
N VAL A 122 -3.23 19.67 -1.20
CA VAL A 122 -3.61 20.04 0.19
C VAL A 122 -4.30 21.40 0.31
N ALA A 123 -3.99 22.36 -0.58
CA ALA A 123 -4.61 23.67 -0.65
C ALA A 123 -5.79 23.72 -1.65
N SER A 124 -6.09 22.62 -2.34
CA SER A 124 -7.20 22.52 -3.28
C SER A 124 -8.55 22.34 -2.55
N PRO A 125 -9.68 22.54 -3.25
CA PRO A 125 -10.99 22.19 -2.71
C PRO A 125 -11.01 20.76 -2.16
N ILE A 126 -11.68 20.57 -1.03
CA ILE A 126 -11.63 19.31 -0.25
C ILE A 126 -12.00 18.06 -1.07
N TYR A 127 -12.91 18.16 -2.04
CA TYR A 127 -13.26 17.03 -2.90
C TYR A 127 -12.11 16.63 -3.85
N ILE A 128 -11.25 17.56 -4.25
CA ILE A 128 -10.03 17.27 -5.03
C ILE A 128 -9.03 16.53 -4.14
N PHE A 129 -8.80 17.03 -2.92
CA PHE A 129 -7.90 16.38 -1.97
C PHE A 129 -8.35 14.93 -1.67
N THR A 130 -9.64 14.73 -1.35
CA THR A 130 -10.17 13.37 -1.09
C THR A 130 -10.09 12.46 -2.33
N LEU A 131 -10.24 13.01 -3.53
CA LEU A 131 -10.06 12.27 -4.78
C LEU A 131 -8.62 11.73 -4.93
N PHE A 132 -7.62 12.49 -4.53
CA PHE A 132 -6.21 12.06 -4.58
C PHE A 132 -5.83 11.02 -3.52
N ILE A 133 -6.67 10.78 -2.52
CA ILE A 133 -6.48 9.69 -1.56
C ILE A 133 -6.84 8.34 -2.18
N ILE A 134 -7.75 8.28 -3.15
CA ILE A 134 -8.27 7.04 -3.76
C ILE A 134 -7.18 6.19 -4.47
N PRO A 135 -6.31 6.75 -5.36
CA PRO A 135 -5.34 5.98 -6.11
C PRO A 135 -4.40 5.11 -5.25
N PRO A 136 -3.81 5.59 -4.14
CA PRO A 136 -3.00 4.75 -3.26
C PRO A 136 -3.73 3.48 -2.77
N TYR A 137 -5.03 3.58 -2.42
CA TYR A 137 -5.81 2.43 -1.98
C TYR A 137 -6.05 1.42 -3.10
N ILE A 138 -6.29 1.88 -4.32
CA ILE A 138 -6.41 1.01 -5.50
C ILE A 138 -5.09 0.26 -5.71
N LEU A 139 -3.96 0.95 -5.64
CA LEU A 139 -2.63 0.34 -5.81
C LEU A 139 -2.31 -0.68 -4.72
N ILE A 140 -2.70 -0.44 -3.47
CA ILE A 140 -2.58 -1.41 -2.37
C ILE A 140 -3.41 -2.66 -2.66
N ILE A 141 -4.65 -2.52 -3.14
CA ILE A 141 -5.51 -3.66 -3.50
C ILE A 141 -4.86 -4.49 -4.61
N ILE A 142 -4.31 -3.84 -5.63
CA ILE A 142 -3.61 -4.50 -6.73
C ILE A 142 -2.36 -5.22 -6.21
N GLN A 143 -1.60 -4.61 -5.30
CA GLN A 143 -0.43 -5.24 -4.68
C GLN A 143 -0.81 -6.51 -3.92
N PHE A 144 -1.85 -6.47 -3.08
CA PHE A 144 -2.33 -7.67 -2.38
C PHE A 144 -2.83 -8.75 -3.34
N TRP A 145 -3.55 -8.36 -4.38
CA TRP A 145 -4.02 -9.31 -5.40
C TRP A 145 -2.86 -9.99 -6.12
N ASP A 146 -1.83 -9.24 -6.51
CA ASP A 146 -0.62 -9.78 -7.15
C ASP A 146 0.14 -10.73 -6.21
N ASN A 147 0.27 -10.38 -4.94
CA ASN A 147 0.88 -11.25 -3.94
C ASN A 147 0.10 -12.57 -3.77
N ILE A 148 -1.24 -12.51 -3.66
CA ILE A 148 -2.09 -13.72 -3.56
C ILE A 148 -1.91 -14.61 -4.80
N ARG A 149 -1.89 -14.00 -6.00
CA ARG A 149 -1.64 -14.74 -7.25
C ARG A 149 -0.34 -15.51 -7.17
N LYS A 150 0.75 -14.85 -6.78
CA LYS A 150 2.09 -15.44 -6.65
C LYS A 150 2.15 -16.53 -5.56
N HIS A 151 1.51 -16.31 -4.41
CA HIS A 151 1.46 -17.29 -3.33
C HIS A 151 0.57 -18.52 -3.63
N ASN A 152 -0.27 -18.46 -4.65
CA ASN A 152 -1.07 -19.61 -5.10
C ASN A 152 -0.34 -20.49 -6.13
N GLU A 153 0.84 -20.10 -6.60
CA GLU A 153 1.65 -20.93 -7.48
C GLU A 153 2.11 -22.21 -6.75
N PRO A 154 2.14 -23.38 -7.42
CA PRO A 154 2.45 -24.67 -6.79
C PRO A 154 3.81 -24.69 -6.08
N ILE A 155 4.79 -23.94 -6.60
CA ILE A 155 6.15 -23.89 -6.06
C ILE A 155 6.34 -22.77 -5.02
N ALA A 156 5.34 -21.90 -4.81
CA ALA A 156 5.48 -20.71 -3.97
C ALA A 156 5.88 -21.03 -2.53
N PHE A 157 5.34 -22.12 -1.97
CA PHE A 157 5.68 -22.52 -0.60
C PHE A 157 7.14 -22.99 -0.48
N GLU A 158 7.64 -23.76 -1.43
CA GLU A 158 9.04 -24.22 -1.38
C GLU A 158 10.01 -23.05 -1.56
N MET A 159 9.72 -22.10 -2.46
CA MET A 159 10.50 -20.89 -2.63
C MET A 159 10.47 -20.04 -1.36
N TRP A 160 9.31 -19.86 -0.74
CA TRP A 160 9.16 -19.13 0.50
C TRP A 160 9.96 -19.79 1.64
N LYS A 161 9.86 -21.10 1.78
CA LYS A 161 10.59 -21.90 2.77
C LYS A 161 12.11 -21.78 2.61
N GLU A 162 12.60 -21.79 1.38
CA GLU A 162 14.02 -21.63 1.09
C GLU A 162 14.51 -20.22 1.37
N HIS A 163 13.72 -19.19 1.02
CA HIS A 163 14.07 -17.79 1.25
C HIS A 163 14.05 -17.42 2.74
N PHE A 164 13.10 -17.94 3.50
CA PHE A 164 12.91 -17.66 4.92
C PHE A 164 13.24 -18.88 5.79
N GLN A 165 14.43 -19.47 5.63
CA GLN A 165 14.83 -20.71 6.29
C GLN A 165 14.64 -20.72 7.80
N GLU A 166 14.96 -19.63 8.49
CA GLU A 166 14.80 -19.50 9.94
C GLU A 166 13.32 -19.56 10.38
N LEU A 167 12.44 -18.87 9.66
CA LEU A 167 11.00 -18.87 9.94
C LEU A 167 10.37 -20.21 9.54
N SER A 168 10.77 -20.78 8.40
CA SER A 168 10.22 -22.04 7.89
C SER A 168 10.51 -23.21 8.80
N SER A 169 11.65 -23.22 9.49
CA SER A 169 12.01 -24.29 10.43
C SER A 169 11.05 -24.37 11.62
N LYS A 170 10.41 -23.25 12.01
CA LYS A 170 9.51 -23.17 13.16
C LYS A 170 8.03 -23.34 12.79
N PHE A 171 7.59 -22.85 11.63
CA PHE A 171 6.16 -22.62 11.37
C PHE A 171 5.58 -23.30 10.15
N SER A 172 6.43 -23.83 9.26
CA SER A 172 5.99 -24.64 8.11
C SER A 172 4.78 -24.07 7.32
N GLN A 173 3.92 -24.95 6.84
CA GLN A 173 2.76 -24.62 6.02
C GLN A 173 1.73 -23.72 6.73
N ASP A 174 1.49 -23.94 8.03
CA ASP A 174 0.51 -23.13 8.78
C ASP A 174 0.86 -21.65 8.80
N PHE A 175 2.15 -21.31 8.84
CA PHE A 175 2.61 -19.93 8.82
C PHE A 175 2.42 -19.29 7.43
N PHE A 176 2.76 -20.00 6.38
CA PHE A 176 2.55 -19.55 5.01
C PHE A 176 1.07 -19.33 4.70
N ASP A 177 0.19 -20.22 5.18
CA ASP A 177 -1.25 -20.10 5.02
C ASP A 177 -1.81 -18.87 5.76
N GLU A 178 -1.26 -18.52 6.92
CA GLU A 178 -1.66 -17.30 7.64
C GLU A 178 -1.20 -16.03 6.92
N ILE A 179 -0.04 -16.03 6.27
CA ILE A 179 0.38 -14.92 5.40
C ILE A 179 -0.61 -14.73 4.24
N LYS A 180 -1.00 -15.82 3.55
CA LYS A 180 -2.01 -15.77 2.47
C LYS A 180 -3.36 -15.25 2.96
N ARG A 181 -3.76 -15.66 4.17
CA ARG A 181 -5.00 -15.20 4.79
C ARG A 181 -4.96 -13.69 5.08
N TYR A 182 -3.84 -13.19 5.60
CA TYR A 182 -3.65 -11.75 5.83
C TYR A 182 -3.83 -10.95 4.55
N GLU A 183 -3.25 -11.37 3.43
CA GLU A 183 -3.40 -10.70 2.14
C GLU A 183 -4.85 -10.69 1.64
N THR A 184 -5.54 -11.82 1.76
CA THR A 184 -6.95 -11.92 1.37
C THR A 184 -7.84 -11.00 2.21
N GLU A 185 -7.60 -10.94 3.51
CA GLU A 185 -8.29 -9.99 4.39
C GLU A 185 -7.91 -8.55 4.09
N GLY A 186 -6.66 -8.29 3.70
CA GLY A 186 -6.17 -6.99 3.26
C GLY A 186 -6.97 -6.43 2.08
N ILE A 187 -7.18 -7.22 1.03
CA ILE A 187 -8.02 -6.82 -0.12
C ILE A 187 -9.42 -6.42 0.37
N ARG A 188 -10.06 -7.26 1.17
CA ARG A 188 -11.41 -7.00 1.66
C ARG A 188 -11.49 -5.68 2.44
N ARG A 189 -10.55 -5.46 3.35
CA ARG A 189 -10.48 -4.23 4.18
C ARG A 189 -10.24 -2.99 3.32
N MET A 190 -9.27 -3.04 2.42
CA MET A 190 -8.97 -1.92 1.53
C MET A 190 -10.12 -1.60 0.58
N SER A 191 -10.87 -2.61 0.13
CA SER A 191 -12.07 -2.40 -0.70
C SER A 191 -13.17 -1.67 0.07
N TYR A 192 -13.42 -2.02 1.34
CA TYR A 192 -14.37 -1.27 2.17
C TYR A 192 -13.95 0.18 2.39
N LEU A 193 -12.66 0.41 2.66
CA LEU A 193 -12.12 1.76 2.83
C LEU A 193 -12.22 2.58 1.55
N LEU A 194 -11.98 1.97 0.40
CA LEU A 194 -12.13 2.60 -0.91
C LEU A 194 -13.59 3.04 -1.16
N ILE A 195 -14.57 2.20 -0.82
CA ILE A 195 -15.99 2.55 -0.91
C ILE A 195 -16.31 3.74 0.01
N LEU A 196 -15.84 3.74 1.26
CA LEU A 196 -16.04 4.84 2.19
C LEU A 196 -15.42 6.15 1.69
N LEU A 197 -14.21 6.10 1.12
CA LEU A 197 -13.56 7.26 0.50
C LEU A 197 -14.34 7.77 -0.73
N GLY A 198 -14.89 6.88 -1.54
CA GLY A 198 -15.77 7.22 -2.65
C GLY A 198 -17.03 7.97 -2.17
N ILE A 199 -17.69 7.45 -1.14
CA ILE A 199 -18.85 8.09 -0.51
C ILE A 199 -18.47 9.47 0.05
N LEU A 200 -17.34 9.58 0.74
CA LEU A 200 -16.86 10.85 1.29
C LEU A 200 -16.58 11.89 0.19
N THR A 201 -15.96 11.47 -0.91
CA THR A 201 -15.68 12.34 -2.06
C THR A 201 -16.98 12.80 -2.71
N PHE A 202 -17.93 11.89 -2.90
CA PHE A 202 -19.27 12.22 -3.42
C PHE A 202 -20.01 13.20 -2.50
N PHE A 203 -19.99 12.97 -1.18
CA PHE A 203 -20.54 13.87 -0.19
C PHE A 203 -19.94 15.28 -0.32
N ASN A 204 -18.61 15.38 -0.38
CA ASN A 204 -17.91 16.65 -0.49
C ASN A 204 -18.25 17.42 -1.78
N TYR A 205 -18.56 16.70 -2.84
CA TYR A 205 -18.93 17.31 -4.13
C TYR A 205 -20.37 17.81 -4.16
N TYR A 206 -21.33 16.99 -3.73
CA TYR A 206 -22.76 17.26 -3.96
C TYR A 206 -23.45 18.01 -2.83
N PHE A 207 -23.05 17.86 -1.57
CA PHE A 207 -23.76 18.51 -0.47
C PHE A 207 -23.41 20.00 -0.35
N PRO A 208 -24.41 20.92 -0.22
CA PRO A 208 -24.20 22.37 -0.17
C PRO A 208 -23.83 22.85 1.24
N LEU A 209 -22.89 22.20 1.91
CA LEU A 209 -22.40 22.63 3.22
C LEU A 209 -21.25 23.64 3.08
N ASN A 210 -21.04 24.44 4.13
CA ASN A 210 -19.89 25.33 4.23
C ASN A 210 -18.58 24.54 4.05
N LEU A 211 -17.66 25.10 3.26
CA LEU A 211 -16.35 24.49 2.95
C LEU A 211 -15.55 24.11 4.20
N THR A 212 -15.61 24.93 5.23
CA THR A 212 -14.90 24.67 6.50
C THR A 212 -15.48 23.47 7.22
N ILE A 213 -16.83 23.36 7.27
CA ILE A 213 -17.52 22.22 7.90
C ILE A 213 -17.21 20.93 7.13
N LYS A 214 -17.29 20.97 5.79
CA LYS A 214 -16.90 19.83 4.94
C LYS A 214 -15.46 19.37 5.22
N GLY A 215 -14.54 20.35 5.34
CA GLY A 215 -13.14 20.09 5.62
C GLY A 215 -12.94 19.32 6.94
N TYR A 216 -13.57 19.76 8.02
CA TYR A 216 -13.46 19.09 9.32
C TYR A 216 -14.11 17.70 9.32
N ILE A 217 -15.29 17.54 8.72
CA ILE A 217 -15.94 16.22 8.59
C ILE A 217 -15.04 15.28 7.81
N SER A 218 -14.48 15.72 6.69
CA SER A 218 -13.58 14.91 5.87
C SER A 218 -12.30 14.55 6.59
N PHE A 219 -11.72 15.48 7.33
CA PHE A 219 -10.54 15.22 8.14
C PHE A 219 -10.81 14.13 9.18
N ILE A 220 -11.88 14.28 9.96
CA ILE A 220 -12.26 13.29 10.97
C ILE A 220 -12.49 11.92 10.32
N ALA A 221 -13.24 11.87 9.20
CA ALA A 221 -13.51 10.63 8.49
C ALA A 221 -12.21 9.97 7.98
N VAL A 222 -11.29 10.73 7.37
CA VAL A 222 -10.02 10.20 6.87
C VAL A 222 -9.12 9.73 8.01
N ILE A 223 -9.08 10.45 9.15
CA ILE A 223 -8.33 10.01 10.34
C ILE A 223 -8.91 8.70 10.89
N LEU A 224 -10.23 8.57 10.99
CA LEU A 224 -10.87 7.33 11.44
C LEU A 224 -10.54 6.16 10.50
N ILE A 225 -10.62 6.38 9.18
CA ILE A 225 -10.22 5.41 8.17
C ILE A 225 -8.75 5.00 8.36
N PHE A 226 -7.87 6.00 8.57
CA PHE A 226 -6.45 5.79 8.75
C PHE A 226 -6.14 4.99 10.03
N VAL A 227 -6.73 5.35 11.17
CA VAL A 227 -6.59 4.62 12.44
C VAL A 227 -7.10 3.19 12.30
N PHE A 228 -8.25 2.99 11.64
CA PHE A 228 -8.78 1.66 11.37
C PHE A 228 -7.83 0.85 10.49
N MET A 229 -7.23 1.46 9.48
CA MET A 229 -6.24 0.83 8.61
C MET A 229 -5.00 0.40 9.41
N MET A 230 -4.42 1.30 10.20
CA MET A 230 -3.22 1.02 11.00
C MET A 230 -3.44 -0.10 11.99
N ASN A 231 -4.55 -0.07 12.74
CA ASN A 231 -4.86 -1.11 13.73
C ASN A 231 -5.09 -2.50 13.11
N ASN A 232 -5.37 -2.58 11.81
CA ASN A 232 -5.70 -3.84 11.15
C ASN A 232 -4.70 -4.25 10.05
N SER A 233 -3.67 -3.45 9.79
CA SER A 233 -2.69 -3.70 8.72
C SER A 233 -1.35 -4.24 9.22
N ASP A 234 -1.21 -4.49 10.52
CA ASP A 234 0.00 -5.04 11.08
C ASP A 234 0.02 -6.56 10.94
N MET A 235 0.95 -7.07 10.13
CA MET A 235 1.17 -8.49 9.93
C MET A 235 1.55 -9.18 11.24
N ASN A 236 2.38 -8.55 12.07
CA ASN A 236 2.79 -9.11 13.35
C ASN A 236 1.60 -9.28 14.31
N ASP A 237 0.69 -8.30 14.35
CA ASP A 237 -0.53 -8.39 15.14
C ASP A 237 -1.47 -9.49 14.61
N HIS A 238 -1.57 -9.63 13.29
CA HIS A 238 -2.33 -10.71 12.66
C HIS A 238 -1.76 -12.09 13.04
N LEU A 239 -0.44 -12.27 12.94
CA LEU A 239 0.22 -13.52 13.28
C LEU A 239 0.10 -13.84 14.76
N ASN A 240 0.23 -12.84 15.64
CA ASN A 240 0.05 -12.99 17.09
C ASN A 240 -1.37 -13.42 17.49
N LYS A 241 -2.39 -12.99 16.73
CA LYS A 241 -3.78 -13.35 16.96
C LYS A 241 -4.16 -14.69 16.37
N SER A 242 -3.35 -15.26 15.48
CA SER A 242 -3.63 -16.53 14.82
C SER A 242 -3.68 -17.68 15.82
N GLU A 243 -4.84 -18.33 15.93
CA GLU A 243 -5.02 -19.51 16.78
C GLU A 243 -4.18 -20.71 16.30
N LYS A 244 -3.94 -20.83 14.99
CA LYS A 244 -3.09 -21.87 14.42
C LYS A 244 -1.65 -21.76 14.90
N LEU A 245 -1.13 -20.52 15.00
CA LEU A 245 0.25 -20.28 15.40
C LEU A 245 0.45 -20.28 16.92
N LYS A 246 -0.58 -20.02 17.72
CA LYS A 246 -0.53 -20.11 19.19
C LYS A 246 -0.06 -21.48 19.68
N LYS A 247 -0.40 -22.57 18.94
CA LYS A 247 0.04 -23.92 19.26
C LYS A 247 1.56 -24.09 19.28
N TYR A 248 2.31 -23.22 18.60
CA TYR A 248 3.77 -23.24 18.57
C TYR A 248 4.42 -22.36 19.66
N GLY A 249 3.62 -21.78 20.55
CA GLY A 249 4.11 -20.90 21.61
C GLY A 249 4.65 -19.56 21.09
N TYR A 250 4.21 -19.15 19.91
CA TYR A 250 4.70 -17.97 19.21
C TYR A 250 4.31 -16.67 19.94
N LYS A 251 5.32 -15.85 20.24
CA LYS A 251 5.16 -14.46 20.73
C LYS A 251 6.18 -13.61 19.98
N TRP A 252 5.71 -12.68 19.20
CA TRP A 252 6.54 -11.66 18.53
C TRP A 252 6.85 -10.51 19.46
#